data_cbfc23b5d2d5055b8d83f175aacf4a23
#
_entry.id   cbfc23b5d2d5055b8d83f175aacf4a23
#
_cell.length_a   1.000
_cell.length_b   1.000
_cell.length_c   1.000
_cell.angle_alpha   90.00
_cell.angle_beta   90.00
_cell.angle_gamma   90.00
#
_symmetry.space_group_name_H-M   'P 1'
#
loop_
_entity.id
_entity.type
_entity.pdbx_description
1 polymer ?
#
loop_
_entity_poly.entity_id
_entity_poly.type
_entity_poly.pdbx_seq_one_letter_code
_entity_poly.pdbx_strand_id
1 'polypeptide(L)'
;VKPYLDLLENILEHGTERSDRTGTGTLSLFGVQMRIPLADGFPLLTTKKLHLRSIVHELLWFLHGETNVRSLHENGVTIWDEWADARGELGPIYGKQWRAWEGADGTVYDQMTDALRLIREEPTSRRILVSAWNVADLPRMALPPCHVLFQFYVAQGRLSCQLYQRSADVFLGVPFNIASYALLTHMVAQVSDLRVGDFVHTFGDVHLYRNHVEQARLQLSREPRPLPRLGLNPEVRDLFAFRYEDIEVLHYDPHPGIKAPIAV
;
A
#
# COMPACT_ATOMS: atom_id res chain seq x y z
N VAL A 1 -3.43 -2.19 15.51
CA VAL A 1 -2.08 -2.13 14.88
C VAL A 1 -1.21 -1.17 15.67
N LYS A 2 -0.64 -1.67 16.78
CA LYS A 2 0.18 -0.85 17.70
C LYS A 2 1.34 -0.12 16.98
N PRO A 3 2.14 -0.76 16.09
CA PRO A 3 3.26 -0.06 15.44
C PRO A 3 2.85 1.21 14.67
N TYR A 4 1.66 1.24 14.10
CA TYR A 4 1.15 2.43 13.43
C TYR A 4 0.77 3.54 14.43
N LEU A 5 0.14 3.19 15.54
CA LEU A 5 -0.22 4.17 16.57
C LEU A 5 1.02 4.76 17.23
N ASP A 6 2.02 3.93 17.51
CA ASP A 6 3.34 4.36 18.03
C ASP A 6 4.03 5.33 17.04
N LEU A 7 3.94 5.07 15.72
CA LEU A 7 4.46 5.98 14.70
C LEU A 7 3.71 7.32 14.69
N LEU A 8 2.38 7.28 14.78
CA LEU A 8 1.54 8.49 14.78
C LEU A 8 1.83 9.37 16.01
N GLU A 9 1.97 8.76 17.19
CA GLU A 9 2.36 9.43 18.43
C GLU A 9 3.77 10.03 18.32
N ASN A 10 4.73 9.25 17.83
CA ASN A 10 6.10 9.71 17.65
C ASN A 10 6.22 10.92 16.71
N ILE A 11 5.41 10.98 15.65
CA ILE A 11 5.38 12.16 14.77
C ILE A 11 4.81 13.38 15.48
N LEU A 12 3.75 13.21 16.29
CA LEU A 12 3.18 14.32 17.06
C LEU A 12 4.14 14.89 18.10
N GLU A 13 4.96 14.03 18.73
CA GLU A 13 5.88 14.42 19.80
C GLU A 13 7.24 14.93 19.29
N HIS A 14 7.75 14.34 18.24
CA HIS A 14 9.15 14.53 17.80
C HIS A 14 9.26 14.98 16.34
N GLY A 15 8.16 15.09 15.61
CA GLY A 15 8.16 15.50 14.20
C GLY A 15 8.71 16.91 14.02
N THR A 16 9.61 17.06 13.06
CA THR A 16 10.16 18.37 12.66
C THR A 16 9.13 19.10 11.80
N GLU A 17 8.87 20.36 12.11
CA GLU A 17 8.04 21.24 11.28
C GLU A 17 8.71 21.51 9.93
N ARG A 18 7.95 21.27 8.85
CA ARG A 18 8.39 21.54 7.48
C ARG A 18 7.28 22.22 6.67
N SER A 19 7.69 23.13 5.80
CA SER A 19 6.84 23.57 4.71
C SER A 19 6.72 22.47 3.66
N ASP A 20 5.60 22.41 2.97
CA ASP A 20 5.37 21.48 1.88
C ASP A 20 4.82 22.18 0.64
N ARG A 21 4.71 21.45 -0.48
CA ARG A 21 4.21 21.97 -1.76
C ARG A 21 2.78 22.52 -1.67
N THR A 22 1.95 21.95 -0.78
CA THR A 22 0.54 22.36 -0.62
C THR A 22 0.37 23.62 0.21
N GLY A 23 1.42 24.09 0.91
CA GLY A 23 1.35 25.23 1.83
C GLY A 23 0.68 24.92 3.16
N THR A 24 0.22 23.68 3.39
CA THR A 24 -0.44 23.27 4.65
C THR A 24 0.56 23.15 5.80
N GLY A 25 1.79 22.74 5.51
CA GLY A 25 2.82 22.42 6.47
C GLY A 25 2.65 21.03 7.09
N THR A 26 3.74 20.45 7.54
CA THR A 26 3.79 19.09 8.09
C THR A 26 4.64 19.00 9.33
N LEU A 27 4.37 17.98 10.16
CA LEU A 27 5.30 17.41 11.14
C LEU A 27 5.89 16.15 10.50
N SER A 28 7.20 16.04 10.41
CA SER A 28 7.87 15.00 9.63
C SER A 28 8.97 14.29 10.42
N LEU A 29 9.06 12.98 10.22
CA LEU A 29 10.21 12.14 10.60
C LEU A 29 10.83 11.53 9.35
N PHE A 30 12.13 11.29 9.36
CA PHE A 30 12.87 10.71 8.25
C PHE A 30 13.53 9.39 8.64
N GLY A 31 13.38 8.38 7.78
CA GLY A 31 14.08 7.10 7.96
C GLY A 31 13.48 6.21 9.04
N VAL A 32 12.15 6.15 9.16
CA VAL A 32 11.46 5.30 10.13
C VAL A 32 11.10 3.95 9.51
N GLN A 33 11.06 2.90 10.32
CA GLN A 33 10.58 1.58 9.93
C GLN A 33 9.62 1.02 10.97
N MET A 34 8.55 0.36 10.53
CA MET A 34 7.67 -0.43 11.37
C MET A 34 7.55 -1.86 10.83
N ARG A 35 7.28 -2.82 11.75
CA ARG A 35 7.06 -4.23 11.43
C ARG A 35 5.72 -4.68 11.97
N ILE A 36 4.96 -5.39 11.16
CA ILE A 36 3.62 -5.88 11.47
C ILE A 36 3.58 -7.38 11.18
N PRO A 37 3.48 -8.25 12.21
CA PRO A 37 3.27 -9.68 12.01
C PRO A 37 1.88 -9.93 11.40
N LEU A 38 1.83 -10.52 10.20
CA LEU A 38 0.56 -10.79 9.51
C LEU A 38 -0.18 -12.02 10.06
N ALA A 39 0.52 -12.83 10.86
CA ALA A 39 -0.08 -13.97 11.55
C ALA A 39 -1.05 -13.56 12.67
N ASP A 40 -0.93 -12.34 13.19
CA ASP A 40 -1.77 -11.84 14.29
C ASP A 40 -3.16 -11.38 13.82
N GLY A 41 -3.37 -11.29 12.52
CA GLY A 41 -4.62 -10.84 11.88
C GLY A 41 -4.35 -9.88 10.73
N PHE A 42 -5.39 -9.55 9.98
CA PHE A 42 -5.29 -8.61 8.88
C PHE A 42 -5.18 -7.16 9.41
N PRO A 43 -4.11 -6.42 9.08
CA PRO A 43 -3.82 -5.13 9.71
C PRO A 43 -4.66 -3.97 9.15
N LEU A 44 -5.97 -4.15 9.08
CA LEU A 44 -6.94 -3.10 8.79
C LEU A 44 -7.25 -2.36 10.09
N LEU A 45 -6.93 -1.08 10.17
CA LEU A 45 -7.02 -0.31 11.42
C LEU A 45 -8.42 -0.35 12.02
N THR A 46 -8.50 -0.51 13.34
CA THR A 46 -9.74 -0.49 14.09
C THR A 46 -10.00 0.81 14.84
N THR A 47 -8.99 1.66 15.02
CA THR A 47 -9.13 2.98 15.64
C THR A 47 -9.84 4.02 14.78
N LYS A 48 -9.95 3.76 13.48
CA LYS A 48 -10.86 4.46 12.55
C LYS A 48 -11.26 3.53 11.41
N LYS A 49 -12.50 3.64 10.94
CA LYS A 49 -13.00 2.88 9.79
C LYS A 49 -12.27 3.30 8.51
N LEU A 50 -11.75 2.35 7.77
CA LEU A 50 -11.15 2.53 6.45
C LEU A 50 -12.12 2.09 5.34
N HIS A 51 -11.97 2.65 4.15
CA HIS A 51 -12.77 2.30 2.98
C HIS A 51 -12.16 1.10 2.25
N LEU A 52 -12.41 -0.10 2.76
CA LEU A 52 -11.83 -1.36 2.26
C LEU A 52 -12.03 -1.55 0.74
N ARG A 53 -13.21 -1.17 0.22
CA ARG A 53 -13.50 -1.27 -1.22
C ARG A 53 -12.46 -0.57 -2.08
N SER A 54 -12.08 0.66 -1.72
CA SER A 54 -11.04 1.41 -2.45
C SER A 54 -9.68 0.71 -2.37
N ILE A 55 -9.30 0.19 -1.19
CA ILE A 55 -8.03 -0.50 -0.99
C ILE A 55 -7.92 -1.72 -1.90
N VAL A 56 -8.97 -2.54 -1.93
CA VAL A 56 -8.98 -3.78 -2.74
C VAL A 56 -8.97 -3.47 -4.23
N HIS A 57 -9.86 -2.57 -4.69
CA HIS A 57 -9.93 -2.24 -6.12
C HIS A 57 -8.66 -1.55 -6.62
N GLU A 58 -8.02 -0.69 -5.83
CA GLU A 58 -6.73 -0.08 -6.18
C GLU A 58 -5.64 -1.13 -6.35
N LEU A 59 -5.52 -2.08 -5.42
CA LEU A 59 -4.54 -3.15 -5.53
C LEU A 59 -4.77 -4.03 -6.77
N LEU A 60 -6.02 -4.44 -7.02
CA LEU A 60 -6.37 -5.21 -8.21
C LEU A 60 -6.06 -4.44 -9.50
N TRP A 61 -6.34 -3.14 -9.51
CA TRP A 61 -6.04 -2.22 -10.60
C TRP A 61 -4.54 -2.15 -10.89
N PHE A 62 -3.69 -2.06 -9.86
CA PHE A 62 -2.24 -2.16 -10.02
C PHE A 62 -1.81 -3.53 -10.58
N LEU A 63 -2.37 -4.63 -10.07
CA LEU A 63 -2.06 -5.99 -10.51
C LEU A 63 -2.48 -6.26 -11.96
N HIS A 64 -3.50 -5.59 -12.46
CA HIS A 64 -3.91 -5.65 -13.86
C HIS A 64 -3.06 -4.74 -14.78
N GLY A 65 -2.14 -3.95 -14.23
CA GLY A 65 -1.29 -3.04 -15.02
C GLY A 65 -2.02 -1.81 -15.55
N GLU A 66 -3.20 -1.51 -14.99
CA GLU A 66 -4.03 -0.40 -15.43
C GLU A 66 -3.48 0.94 -14.96
N THR A 67 -3.76 2.00 -15.74
CA THR A 67 -3.34 3.38 -15.49
C THR A 67 -4.48 4.40 -15.70
N ASN A 68 -5.63 3.95 -16.18
CA ASN A 68 -6.83 4.77 -16.39
C ASN A 68 -7.83 4.51 -15.26
N VAL A 69 -8.44 5.58 -14.72
CA VAL A 69 -9.38 5.49 -13.58
C VAL A 69 -10.74 4.88 -13.93
N ARG A 70 -11.02 4.54 -15.20
CA ARG A 70 -12.33 4.06 -15.64
C ARG A 70 -12.81 2.84 -14.85
N SER A 71 -11.97 1.81 -14.74
CA SER A 71 -12.33 0.60 -14.01
C SER A 71 -12.50 0.85 -12.50
N LEU A 72 -11.80 1.82 -11.93
CA LEU A 72 -12.02 2.28 -10.56
C LEU A 72 -13.40 2.93 -10.42
N HIS A 73 -13.80 3.82 -11.36
CA HIS A 73 -15.11 4.46 -11.37
C HIS A 73 -16.26 3.45 -11.52
N GLU A 74 -16.13 2.46 -12.39
CA GLU A 74 -17.10 1.37 -12.54
C GLU A 74 -17.36 0.63 -11.23
N ASN A 75 -16.37 0.67 -10.32
CA ASN A 75 -16.44 0.08 -8.99
C ASN A 75 -16.69 1.12 -7.87
N GLY A 76 -17.05 2.35 -8.21
CA GLY A 76 -17.36 3.41 -7.24
C GLY A 76 -16.15 3.90 -6.44
N VAL A 77 -14.94 3.81 -7.02
CA VAL A 77 -13.69 4.25 -6.41
C VAL A 77 -13.18 5.49 -7.12
N THR A 78 -12.94 6.57 -6.37
CA THR A 78 -12.61 7.91 -6.88
C THR A 78 -11.31 8.47 -6.30
N ILE A 79 -10.51 7.64 -5.65
CA ILE A 79 -9.32 8.07 -4.90
C ILE A 79 -8.17 8.60 -5.77
N TRP A 80 -8.27 8.47 -7.08
CA TRP A 80 -7.29 8.96 -8.05
C TRP A 80 -7.76 10.12 -8.93
N ASP A 81 -9.02 10.59 -8.75
CA ASP A 81 -9.65 11.58 -9.63
C ASP A 81 -8.91 12.91 -9.69
N GLU A 82 -8.31 13.33 -8.57
CA GLU A 82 -7.61 14.62 -8.49
C GLU A 82 -6.33 14.69 -9.32
N TRP A 83 -5.78 13.52 -9.70
CA TRP A 83 -4.56 13.43 -10.51
C TRP A 83 -4.81 13.01 -11.97
N ALA A 84 -5.99 12.46 -12.25
CA ALA A 84 -6.33 12.00 -13.60
C ALA A 84 -6.57 13.17 -14.58
N ASP A 85 -6.14 13.01 -15.83
CA ASP A 85 -6.47 13.95 -16.89
C ASP A 85 -7.96 13.86 -17.29
N ALA A 86 -8.40 14.72 -18.21
CA ALA A 86 -9.80 14.75 -18.67
C ALA A 86 -10.27 13.43 -19.35
N ARG A 87 -9.34 12.52 -19.70
CA ARG A 87 -9.62 11.19 -20.25
C ARG A 87 -9.52 10.09 -19.20
N GLY A 88 -9.20 10.45 -17.95
CA GLY A 88 -8.99 9.51 -16.86
C GLY A 88 -7.61 8.86 -16.83
N GLU A 89 -6.63 9.39 -17.57
CA GLU A 89 -5.29 8.84 -17.64
C GLU A 89 -4.38 9.42 -16.54
N LEU A 90 -3.54 8.57 -15.97
CA LEU A 90 -2.55 8.91 -14.95
C LEU A 90 -1.10 8.78 -15.45
N GLY A 91 -0.92 8.34 -16.71
CA GLY A 91 0.39 8.03 -17.25
C GLY A 91 0.95 6.72 -16.70
N PRO A 92 2.25 6.44 -16.93
CA PRO A 92 2.86 5.14 -16.65
C PRO A 92 3.17 4.92 -15.17
N ILE A 93 2.16 5.05 -14.28
CA ILE A 93 2.28 4.87 -12.84
C ILE A 93 2.26 3.37 -12.45
N TYR A 94 2.40 3.07 -11.21
CA TYR A 94 2.40 1.79 -10.48
C TYR A 94 2.12 0.53 -11.30
N GLY A 95 0.89 0.33 -11.77
CA GLY A 95 0.47 -0.86 -12.50
C GLY A 95 1.27 -1.08 -13.78
N LYS A 96 1.50 -0.02 -14.56
CA LYS A 96 2.36 -0.06 -15.76
C LYS A 96 3.79 -0.49 -15.42
N GLN A 97 4.37 0.04 -14.35
CA GLN A 97 5.73 -0.30 -13.96
C GLN A 97 5.83 -1.72 -13.41
N TRP A 98 4.85 -2.18 -12.64
CA TRP A 98 4.84 -3.53 -12.08
C TRP A 98 4.69 -4.61 -13.15
N ARG A 99 3.83 -4.37 -14.17
CA ARG A 99 3.38 -5.38 -15.12
C ARG A 99 3.97 -5.24 -16.52
N ALA A 100 4.44 -4.06 -16.88
CA ALA A 100 4.92 -3.79 -18.22
C ALA A 100 5.98 -2.69 -18.23
N TRP A 101 7.03 -2.85 -17.42
CA TRP A 101 8.19 -1.96 -17.44
C TRP A 101 8.87 -2.03 -18.79
N GLU A 102 9.04 -0.89 -19.44
CA GLU A 102 9.68 -0.79 -20.75
C GLU A 102 11.17 -0.43 -20.60
N GLY A 103 12.03 -1.29 -21.09
CA GLY A 103 13.46 -1.05 -21.16
C GLY A 103 13.85 -0.11 -22.30
N ALA A 104 15.06 0.41 -22.26
CA ALA A 104 15.58 1.33 -23.29
C ALA A 104 15.64 0.72 -24.70
N ASP A 105 15.67 -0.59 -24.82
CA ASP A 105 15.67 -1.38 -26.05
C ASP A 105 14.25 -1.78 -26.50
N GLY A 106 13.20 -1.29 -25.81
CA GLY A 106 11.81 -1.65 -26.07
C GLY A 106 11.38 -3.00 -25.49
N THR A 107 12.27 -3.71 -24.76
CA THR A 107 11.89 -4.94 -24.05
C THR A 107 10.92 -4.62 -22.92
N VAL A 108 9.84 -5.39 -22.82
CA VAL A 108 8.84 -5.24 -21.76
C VAL A 108 9.05 -6.28 -20.68
N TYR A 109 9.15 -5.85 -19.44
CA TYR A 109 9.38 -6.69 -18.26
C TYR A 109 8.14 -6.69 -17.35
N ASP A 110 7.63 -7.89 -17.04
CA ASP A 110 6.58 -8.09 -16.02
C ASP A 110 7.25 -8.46 -14.69
N GLN A 111 7.54 -7.46 -13.87
CA GLN A 111 8.23 -7.64 -12.59
C GLN A 111 7.43 -8.50 -11.60
N MET A 112 6.07 -8.43 -11.64
CA MET A 112 5.24 -9.26 -10.76
C MET A 112 5.29 -10.73 -11.13
N THR A 113 5.24 -11.05 -12.42
CA THR A 113 5.39 -12.44 -12.89
C THR A 113 6.78 -12.97 -12.56
N ASP A 114 7.84 -12.18 -12.74
CA ASP A 114 9.20 -12.56 -12.36
C ASP A 114 9.36 -12.78 -10.86
N ALA A 115 8.75 -11.91 -10.01
CA ALA A 115 8.77 -12.08 -8.56
C ALA A 115 8.09 -13.40 -8.15
N LEU A 116 6.91 -13.71 -8.72
CA LEU A 116 6.22 -14.98 -8.46
C LEU A 116 7.04 -16.20 -8.89
N ARG A 117 7.69 -16.14 -10.03
CA ARG A 117 8.59 -17.20 -10.50
C ARG A 117 9.74 -17.41 -9.51
N LEU A 118 10.42 -16.33 -9.11
CA LEU A 118 11.53 -16.42 -8.14
C LEU A 118 11.07 -16.95 -6.78
N ILE A 119 9.90 -16.56 -6.27
CA ILE A 119 9.35 -17.09 -5.01
C ILE A 119 9.20 -18.62 -5.08
N ARG A 120 8.79 -19.17 -6.23
CA ARG A 120 8.55 -20.61 -6.41
C ARG A 120 9.82 -21.37 -6.71
N GLU A 121 10.66 -20.87 -7.61
CA GLU A 121 11.82 -21.58 -8.16
C GLU A 121 13.11 -21.31 -7.37
N GLU A 122 13.28 -20.09 -6.87
CA GLU A 122 14.48 -19.60 -6.18
C GLU A 122 14.13 -18.84 -4.89
N PRO A 123 13.42 -19.45 -3.91
CA PRO A 123 12.88 -18.74 -2.74
C PRO A 123 13.94 -18.05 -1.88
N THR A 124 15.22 -18.44 -1.98
CA THR A 124 16.35 -17.80 -1.28
C THR A 124 16.93 -16.61 -2.05
N SER A 125 16.39 -16.28 -3.20
CA SER A 125 16.85 -15.15 -4.02
C SER A 125 16.68 -13.83 -3.27
N ARG A 126 17.69 -12.97 -3.36
CA ARG A 126 17.66 -11.59 -2.83
C ARG A 126 17.16 -10.59 -3.88
N ARG A 127 16.68 -11.09 -5.05
CA ARG A 127 16.23 -10.28 -6.19
C ARG A 127 14.73 -10.32 -6.39
N ILE A 128 13.98 -10.81 -5.42
CA ILE A 128 12.50 -10.84 -5.44
C ILE A 128 12.01 -9.42 -5.12
N LEU A 129 12.15 -8.52 -6.08
CA LEU A 129 11.93 -7.09 -5.91
C LEU A 129 11.12 -6.53 -7.07
N VAL A 130 10.18 -5.62 -6.76
CA VAL A 130 9.37 -4.89 -7.74
C VAL A 130 9.54 -3.40 -7.50
N SER A 131 9.91 -2.66 -8.54
CA SER A 131 10.13 -1.20 -8.50
C SER A 131 9.09 -0.47 -9.33
N ALA A 132 8.55 0.62 -8.79
CA ALA A 132 7.71 1.55 -9.54
C ALA A 132 8.48 2.81 -9.96
N TRP A 133 9.70 3.01 -9.46
CA TRP A 133 10.50 4.22 -9.69
C TRP A 133 11.31 4.09 -10.99
N ASN A 134 10.65 4.37 -12.12
CA ASN A 134 11.30 4.42 -13.42
C ASN A 134 11.66 5.88 -13.74
N VAL A 135 12.94 6.22 -13.62
CA VAL A 135 13.42 7.60 -13.79
C VAL A 135 13.08 8.19 -15.17
N ALA A 136 13.09 7.35 -16.22
CA ALA A 136 12.76 7.77 -17.58
C ALA A 136 11.25 8.11 -17.75
N ASP A 137 10.39 7.53 -16.92
CA ASP A 137 8.95 7.71 -16.98
C ASP A 137 8.41 8.78 -16.02
N LEU A 138 9.16 9.17 -14.99
CA LEU A 138 8.73 10.16 -14.00
C LEU A 138 8.08 11.43 -14.61
N PRO A 139 8.64 12.03 -15.67
CA PRO A 139 8.05 13.23 -16.27
C PRO A 139 6.67 13.01 -16.93
N ARG A 140 6.30 11.75 -17.19
CA ARG A 140 5.02 11.36 -17.83
C ARG A 140 3.97 10.91 -16.83
N MET A 141 4.35 10.76 -15.56
CA MET A 141 3.46 10.32 -14.48
C MET A 141 2.68 11.49 -13.90
N ALA A 142 1.38 11.35 -13.73
CA ALA A 142 0.55 12.33 -13.04
C ALA A 142 1.01 12.56 -11.59
N LEU A 143 1.50 11.48 -10.95
CA LEU A 143 2.09 11.51 -9.61
C LEU A 143 3.29 10.56 -9.54
N PRO A 144 4.52 11.05 -9.25
CA PRO A 144 5.66 10.19 -9.00
C PRO A 144 5.39 9.20 -7.86
N PRO A 145 5.74 7.91 -8.00
CA PRO A 145 5.36 6.88 -7.03
C PRO A 145 5.84 7.18 -5.61
N CYS A 146 4.91 7.22 -4.66
CA CYS A 146 5.24 7.25 -3.23
C CYS A 146 5.76 5.91 -2.75
N HIS A 147 5.11 4.81 -3.18
CA HIS A 147 5.57 3.44 -2.99
C HIS A 147 6.63 3.13 -4.04
N VAL A 148 7.90 3.29 -3.69
CA VAL A 148 9.01 3.25 -4.64
C VAL A 148 9.31 1.84 -5.09
N LEU A 149 9.44 0.93 -4.13
CA LEU A 149 9.73 -0.48 -4.35
C LEU A 149 9.27 -1.33 -3.18
N PHE A 150 9.03 -2.60 -3.46
CA PHE A 150 8.87 -3.60 -2.42
C PHE A 150 9.64 -4.86 -2.74
N GLN A 151 10.03 -5.60 -1.70
CA GLN A 151 10.80 -6.81 -1.78
C GLN A 151 10.12 -7.91 -0.99
N PHE A 152 10.06 -9.11 -1.58
CA PHE A 152 9.62 -10.29 -0.86
C PHE A 152 10.80 -11.07 -0.28
N TYR A 153 10.53 -11.74 0.82
CA TYR A 153 11.48 -12.60 1.51
C TYR A 153 10.80 -13.89 1.96
N VAL A 154 11.37 -15.03 1.56
CA VAL A 154 10.87 -16.35 1.91
C VAL A 154 11.80 -17.00 2.93
N ALA A 155 11.25 -17.36 4.08
CA ALA A 155 11.98 -18.12 5.11
C ALA A 155 11.04 -19.01 5.91
N GLN A 156 11.46 -20.22 6.23
CA GLN A 156 10.69 -21.17 7.05
C GLN A 156 9.25 -21.41 6.55
N GLY A 157 9.05 -21.42 5.22
CA GLY A 157 7.74 -21.58 4.60
C GLY A 157 6.80 -20.38 4.80
N ARG A 158 7.36 -19.20 5.06
CA ARG A 158 6.62 -17.94 5.23
C ARG A 158 7.12 -16.90 4.23
N LEU A 159 6.17 -16.09 3.73
CA LEU A 159 6.43 -14.95 2.86
C LEU A 159 6.27 -13.66 3.66
N SER A 160 7.31 -12.85 3.68
CA SER A 160 7.30 -11.48 4.20
C SER A 160 7.46 -10.48 3.06
N CYS A 161 6.95 -9.26 3.25
CA CYS A 161 7.08 -8.17 2.30
C CYS A 161 7.66 -6.94 3.00
N GLN A 162 8.65 -6.30 2.38
CA GLN A 162 9.16 -4.98 2.80
C GLN A 162 8.85 -3.95 1.73
N LEU A 163 8.14 -2.87 2.11
CA LEU A 163 7.88 -1.70 1.29
C LEU A 163 8.84 -0.56 1.65
N TYR A 164 9.45 0.08 0.66
CA TYR A 164 10.03 1.41 0.84
C TYR A 164 9.11 2.47 0.24
N GLN A 165 8.65 3.38 1.09
CA GLN A 165 7.79 4.51 0.73
C GLN A 165 8.54 5.82 0.97
N ARG A 166 8.86 6.56 -0.10
CA ARG A 166 9.67 7.80 -0.04
C ARG A 166 8.96 8.96 0.63
N SER A 167 7.63 9.00 0.53
CA SER A 167 6.75 10.06 1.04
C SER A 167 5.46 9.45 1.52
N ALA A 168 5.07 9.71 2.77
CA ALA A 168 3.98 9.02 3.41
C ALA A 168 3.14 9.96 4.31
N ASP A 169 1.91 10.30 3.87
CA ASP A 169 0.90 10.88 4.74
C ASP A 169 0.48 9.82 5.76
N VAL A 170 0.92 10.01 7.01
CA VAL A 170 0.69 9.02 8.07
C VAL A 170 -0.78 8.88 8.43
N PHE A 171 -1.59 9.93 8.25
CA PHE A 171 -2.98 9.90 8.68
C PHE A 171 -3.92 9.31 7.61
N LEU A 172 -3.87 9.78 6.35
CA LEU A 172 -4.74 9.30 5.28
C LEU A 172 -4.12 8.13 4.51
N GLY A 173 -2.85 8.25 4.08
CA GLY A 173 -2.21 7.30 3.16
C GLY A 173 -1.73 6.01 3.82
N VAL A 174 -0.93 6.12 4.89
CA VAL A 174 -0.28 4.96 5.52
C VAL A 174 -1.25 3.84 5.91
N PRO A 175 -2.44 4.11 6.49
CA PRO A 175 -3.41 3.06 6.80
C PRO A 175 -3.88 2.26 5.57
N PHE A 176 -4.07 2.91 4.43
CA PHE A 176 -4.39 2.26 3.15
C PHE A 176 -3.23 1.42 2.67
N ASN A 177 -2.00 1.96 2.73
CA ASN A 177 -0.80 1.27 2.27
C ASN A 177 -0.51 0.01 3.10
N ILE A 178 -0.68 0.05 4.43
CA ILE A 178 -0.56 -1.12 5.31
C ILE A 178 -1.51 -2.23 4.84
N ALA A 179 -2.79 -1.91 4.69
CA ALA A 179 -3.80 -2.89 4.31
C ALA A 179 -3.58 -3.43 2.89
N SER A 180 -3.22 -2.56 1.94
CA SER A 180 -2.96 -2.94 0.54
C SER A 180 -1.78 -3.91 0.42
N TYR A 181 -0.63 -3.60 1.04
CA TYR A 181 0.55 -4.47 0.97
C TYR A 181 0.44 -5.72 1.83
N ALA A 182 -0.32 -5.67 2.94
CA ALA A 182 -0.69 -6.87 3.67
C ALA A 182 -1.56 -7.80 2.81
N LEU A 183 -2.57 -7.25 2.12
CA LEU A 183 -3.41 -8.01 1.18
C LEU A 183 -2.58 -8.62 0.06
N LEU A 184 -1.71 -7.84 -0.59
CA LEU A 184 -0.79 -8.34 -1.61
C LEU A 184 0.06 -9.50 -1.09
N THR A 185 0.60 -9.38 0.14
CA THR A 185 1.42 -10.43 0.76
C THR A 185 0.62 -11.71 0.97
N HIS A 186 -0.62 -11.61 1.43
CA HIS A 186 -1.53 -12.76 1.60
C HIS A 186 -1.86 -13.44 0.27
N MET A 187 -2.18 -12.65 -0.77
CA MET A 187 -2.51 -13.16 -2.10
C MET A 187 -1.30 -13.89 -2.72
N VAL A 188 -0.12 -13.29 -2.67
CA VAL A 188 1.13 -13.90 -3.17
C VAL A 188 1.49 -15.14 -2.37
N ALA A 189 1.34 -15.14 -1.04
CA ALA A 189 1.57 -16.32 -0.21
C ALA A 189 0.64 -17.47 -0.61
N GLN A 190 -0.66 -17.21 -0.80
CA GLN A 190 -1.63 -18.24 -1.21
C GLN A 190 -1.26 -18.88 -2.54
N VAL A 191 -1.00 -18.08 -3.59
CA VAL A 191 -0.70 -18.62 -4.93
C VAL A 191 0.68 -19.25 -5.02
N SER A 192 1.51 -19.11 -3.99
CA SER A 192 2.84 -19.71 -3.87
C SER A 192 2.93 -20.81 -2.83
N ASP A 193 1.79 -21.26 -2.27
CA ASP A 193 1.68 -22.29 -1.22
C ASP A 193 2.54 -21.98 0.03
N LEU A 194 2.65 -20.71 0.40
CA LEU A 194 3.37 -20.23 1.58
C LEU A 194 2.40 -19.69 2.63
N ARG A 195 2.82 -19.69 3.89
CA ARG A 195 2.16 -18.93 4.96
C ARG A 195 2.66 -17.49 4.94
N VAL A 196 1.88 -16.57 5.50
CA VAL A 196 2.34 -15.18 5.67
C VAL A 196 3.35 -15.05 6.81
N GLY A 197 4.29 -14.15 6.62
CA GLY A 197 5.27 -13.68 7.62
C GLY A 197 4.94 -12.27 8.10
N ASP A 198 5.86 -11.35 7.90
CA ASP A 198 5.73 -9.95 8.32
C ASP A 198 5.52 -9.01 7.14
N PHE A 199 4.79 -7.94 7.37
CA PHE A 199 4.88 -6.73 6.57
C PHE A 199 5.81 -5.71 7.25
N VAL A 200 6.87 -5.31 6.54
CA VAL A 200 7.83 -4.30 6.99
C VAL A 200 7.64 -3.05 6.16
N HIS A 201 7.32 -1.94 6.81
CA HIS A 201 7.11 -0.66 6.14
C HIS A 201 8.24 0.30 6.50
N THR A 202 9.06 0.62 5.50
CA THR A 202 10.18 1.55 5.61
C THR A 202 9.82 2.85 4.95
N PHE A 203 9.98 3.94 5.68
CA PHE A 203 9.64 5.29 5.23
C PHE A 203 10.89 6.13 4.98
N GLY A 204 10.86 6.90 3.91
CA GLY A 204 11.70 8.09 3.76
C GLY A 204 11.12 9.23 4.62
N ASP A 205 10.42 10.18 4.00
CA ASP A 205 9.69 11.24 4.70
C ASP A 205 8.29 10.72 5.08
N VAL A 206 8.07 10.45 6.37
CA VAL A 206 6.75 10.15 6.91
C VAL A 206 6.25 11.37 7.69
N HIS A 207 5.06 11.87 7.33
CA HIS A 207 4.61 13.15 7.81
C HIS A 207 3.10 13.16 8.16
N LEU A 208 2.76 14.05 9.09
CA LEU A 208 1.41 14.42 9.46
C LEU A 208 1.15 15.86 9.01
N TYR A 209 0.15 16.07 8.16
CA TYR A 209 -0.26 17.43 7.81
C TYR A 209 -0.78 18.18 9.03
N ARG A 210 -0.48 19.48 9.14
CA ARG A 210 -0.86 20.29 10.32
C ARG A 210 -2.37 20.36 10.52
N ASN A 211 -3.15 20.34 9.45
CA ASN A 211 -4.61 20.28 9.49
C ASN A 211 -5.19 18.91 9.87
N HIS A 212 -4.33 17.89 10.11
CA HIS A 212 -4.73 16.57 10.60
C HIS A 212 -4.38 16.32 12.07
N VAL A 213 -3.73 17.26 12.76
CA VAL A 213 -3.25 17.07 14.14
C VAL A 213 -4.38 16.71 15.11
N GLU A 214 -5.51 17.39 15.04
CA GLU A 214 -6.65 17.11 15.93
C GLU A 214 -7.29 15.74 15.61
N GLN A 215 -7.34 15.36 14.34
CA GLN A 215 -7.82 14.06 13.90
C GLN A 215 -6.89 12.93 14.38
N ALA A 216 -5.57 13.16 14.34
CA ALA A 216 -4.59 12.21 14.85
C ALA A 216 -4.71 12.02 16.37
N ARG A 217 -4.86 13.11 17.13
CA ARG A 217 -5.12 13.06 18.58
C ARG A 217 -6.41 12.31 18.91
N LEU A 218 -7.50 12.58 18.16
CA LEU A 218 -8.75 11.84 18.30
C LEU A 218 -8.56 10.35 18.02
N GLN A 219 -7.79 9.99 17.00
CA GLN A 219 -7.53 8.58 16.69
C GLN A 219 -6.73 7.89 17.80
N LEU A 220 -5.71 8.55 18.35
CA LEU A 220 -4.89 8.03 19.46
C LEU A 220 -5.67 7.90 20.78
N SER A 221 -6.73 8.69 20.99
CA SER A 221 -7.59 8.56 22.19
C SER A 221 -8.49 7.32 22.16
N ARG A 222 -8.54 6.57 21.06
CA ARG A 222 -9.41 5.41 20.88
C ARG A 222 -8.67 4.12 21.19
N GLU A 223 -9.27 3.26 22.01
CA GLU A 223 -8.74 1.93 22.29
C GLU A 223 -8.79 1.06 21.03
N PRO A 224 -7.67 0.44 20.61
CA PRO A 224 -7.68 -0.50 19.50
C PRO A 224 -8.56 -1.72 19.78
N ARG A 225 -9.36 -2.15 18.80
CA ARG A 225 -10.15 -3.37 18.85
C ARG A 225 -9.39 -4.53 18.19
N PRO A 226 -9.81 -5.80 18.41
CA PRO A 226 -9.19 -6.95 17.75
C PRO A 226 -9.09 -6.78 16.23
N LEU A 227 -8.00 -7.26 15.65
CA LEU A 227 -7.82 -7.24 14.20
C LEU A 227 -8.83 -8.16 13.52
N PRO A 228 -9.34 -7.76 12.34
CA PRO A 228 -10.16 -8.63 11.52
C PRO A 228 -9.34 -9.78 10.94
N ARG A 229 -10.05 -10.75 10.35
CA ARG A 229 -9.45 -11.84 9.59
C ARG A 229 -9.66 -11.62 8.10
N LEU A 230 -8.65 -11.94 7.31
CA LEU A 230 -8.75 -11.96 5.85
C LEU A 230 -9.13 -13.37 5.40
N GLY A 231 -10.18 -13.46 4.60
CA GLY A 231 -10.57 -14.65 3.83
C GLY A 231 -10.24 -14.41 2.36
N LEU A 232 -9.54 -15.34 1.74
CA LEU A 232 -9.31 -15.38 0.29
C LEU A 232 -9.94 -16.63 -0.26
N ASN A 233 -10.56 -16.55 -1.44
CA ASN A 233 -11.10 -17.70 -2.14
C ASN A 233 -9.99 -18.73 -2.42
N PRO A 234 -9.99 -19.92 -1.80
CA PRO A 234 -8.90 -20.89 -1.90
C PRO A 234 -8.74 -21.50 -3.31
N GLU A 235 -9.75 -21.36 -4.16
CA GLU A 235 -9.70 -21.88 -5.54
C GLU A 235 -8.87 -20.98 -6.47
N VAL A 236 -8.61 -19.73 -6.07
CA VAL A 236 -7.80 -18.82 -6.87
C VAL A 236 -6.32 -19.16 -6.70
N ARG A 237 -5.68 -19.60 -7.79
CA ARG A 237 -4.27 -20.04 -7.86
C ARG A 237 -3.40 -19.14 -8.73
N ASP A 238 -3.99 -18.16 -9.38
CA ASP A 238 -3.30 -17.13 -10.17
C ASP A 238 -3.52 -15.76 -9.50
N LEU A 239 -2.41 -15.07 -9.21
CA LEU A 239 -2.45 -13.74 -8.57
C LEU A 239 -3.28 -12.73 -9.37
N PHE A 240 -3.23 -12.81 -10.69
CA PHE A 240 -3.88 -11.88 -11.59
C PHE A 240 -5.35 -12.24 -11.89
N ALA A 241 -5.81 -13.40 -11.39
CA ALA A 241 -7.19 -13.83 -11.51
C ALA A 241 -8.08 -13.43 -10.32
N PHE A 242 -7.50 -12.92 -9.24
CA PHE A 242 -8.28 -12.44 -8.10
C PHE A 242 -9.24 -11.33 -8.51
N ARG A 243 -10.45 -11.42 -8.00
CA ARG A 243 -11.51 -10.40 -8.11
C ARG A 243 -11.89 -9.90 -6.73
N TYR A 244 -12.65 -8.80 -6.68
CA TYR A 244 -13.12 -8.23 -5.42
C TYR A 244 -13.91 -9.25 -4.57
N GLU A 245 -14.73 -10.09 -5.22
CA GLU A 245 -15.57 -11.12 -4.60
C GLU A 245 -14.77 -12.28 -3.99
N ASP A 246 -13.50 -12.45 -4.36
CA ASP A 246 -12.60 -13.46 -3.82
C ASP A 246 -11.96 -13.04 -2.50
N ILE A 247 -12.21 -11.81 -2.05
CA ILE A 247 -11.55 -11.17 -0.91
C ILE A 247 -12.61 -10.75 0.12
N GLU A 248 -12.57 -11.35 1.30
CA GLU A 248 -13.48 -11.05 2.39
C GLU A 248 -12.71 -10.65 3.65
N VAL A 249 -13.20 -9.64 4.36
CA VAL A 249 -12.69 -9.25 5.67
C VAL A 249 -13.74 -9.53 6.74
N LEU A 250 -13.43 -10.51 7.57
CA LEU A 250 -14.32 -11.02 8.61
C LEU A 250 -14.05 -10.31 9.95
N HIS A 251 -15.12 -10.06 10.71
CA HIS A 251 -15.06 -9.50 12.06
C HIS A 251 -14.41 -8.09 12.12
N TYR A 252 -14.57 -7.29 11.08
CA TYR A 252 -14.09 -5.90 11.11
C TYR A 252 -15.05 -5.02 11.90
N ASP A 253 -14.66 -4.69 13.13
CA ASP A 253 -15.42 -3.83 14.05
C ASP A 253 -14.59 -2.56 14.39
N PRO A 254 -14.49 -1.59 13.48
CA PRO A 254 -13.73 -0.37 13.73
C PRO A 254 -14.55 0.69 14.48
N HIS A 255 -13.83 1.62 15.13
CA HIS A 255 -14.42 2.90 15.49
C HIS A 255 -14.88 3.68 14.24
N PRO A 256 -15.80 4.63 14.37
CA PRO A 256 -16.24 5.47 13.25
C PRO A 256 -15.09 6.12 12.49
N GLY A 257 -15.29 6.34 11.18
CA GLY A 257 -14.32 7.06 10.36
C GLY A 257 -14.01 8.46 10.92
N ILE A 258 -12.82 8.95 10.63
CA ILE A 258 -12.41 10.34 10.95
C ILE A 258 -12.16 11.04 9.63
N LYS A 259 -12.97 12.05 9.33
CA LYS A 259 -12.79 12.86 8.12
C LYS A 259 -11.61 13.81 8.28
N ALA A 260 -10.81 13.96 7.24
CA ALA A 260 -9.74 14.95 7.15
C ALA A 260 -9.66 15.49 5.71
N PRO A 261 -9.25 16.75 5.50
CA PRO A 261 -9.08 17.31 4.18
C PRO A 261 -7.89 16.66 3.47
N ILE A 262 -8.00 16.45 2.17
CA ILE A 262 -6.87 15.98 1.35
C ILE A 262 -5.98 17.18 1.04
N ALA A 263 -4.67 17.04 1.21
CA ALA A 263 -3.68 18.02 0.78
C ALA A 263 -3.20 17.68 -0.63
N VAL A 264 -3.49 18.56 -1.60
CA VAL A 264 -3.21 18.36 -3.05
C VAL A 264 -2.17 19.36 -3.54
#